data_eaec6f17f906e47638f05327b3191543
#
_entry.id   eaec6f17f906e47638f05327b3191543
#
_cell.length_a   1.000
_cell.length_b   1.000
_cell.length_c   1.000
_cell.angle_alpha   90.00
_cell.angle_beta   90.00
_cell.angle_gamma   90.00
#
_symmetry.space_group_name_H-M   'P 1'
#
loop_
_entity.id
_entity.type
_entity.pdbx_description
1 polymer ?
#
loop_
_entity_poly.entity_id
_entity_poly.type
_entity_poly.pdbx_seq_one_letter_code
_entity_poly.pdbx_strand_id
1 'polypeptide(L)'
;MMLDTSKLFSLQGRVALVTGGSRNLGKTIAKAYIAQGATVYISARKVADCEATAEELGPNCHSLPQDVGSVEGVRALAQAFADREQRLDILVNNAGAAWGAPFEEFPEAGWDKVMDLNLKSPFFLIQALHGHLKASGADGRPAKVINITSIDGQRLSAWDTYSYHASKSGLIYLTKRLAAHLIKDNIVVTSIAPGAFA
;
A
#
# COMPACT_ATOMS: atom_id res chain seq x y z
N MET A 1 14.37 -19.94 29.83
CA MET A 1 13.28 -20.10 28.85
C MET A 1 13.81 -19.58 27.51
N MET A 2 14.05 -20.47 26.54
CA MET A 2 14.50 -20.03 25.21
C MET A 2 13.35 -19.30 24.51
N LEU A 3 13.61 -18.12 23.98
CA LEU A 3 12.65 -17.36 23.18
C LEU A 3 12.38 -18.14 21.88
N ASP A 4 11.14 -18.53 21.64
CA ASP A 4 10.74 -19.09 20.35
C ASP A 4 10.64 -17.97 19.29
N THR A 5 11.74 -17.79 18.56
CA THR A 5 11.83 -16.72 17.54
C THR A 5 11.01 -17.03 16.29
N SER A 6 10.54 -18.27 16.10
CA SER A 6 9.71 -18.66 14.96
C SER A 6 8.37 -17.95 14.94
N LYS A 7 7.87 -17.52 16.10
CA LYS A 7 6.60 -16.81 16.24
C LYS A 7 6.72 -15.28 16.22
N LEU A 8 7.93 -14.74 16.34
CA LEU A 8 8.16 -13.28 16.40
C LEU A 8 7.67 -12.52 15.17
N PHE A 9 7.80 -13.13 13.99
CA PHE A 9 7.40 -12.54 12.71
C PHE A 9 6.16 -13.20 12.11
N SER A 10 5.48 -14.08 12.86
CA SER A 10 4.30 -14.79 12.37
C SER A 10 3.16 -13.84 12.05
N LEU A 11 2.62 -13.97 10.84
CA LEU A 11 1.40 -13.31 10.38
C LEU A 11 0.24 -14.32 10.26
N GLN A 12 0.33 -15.43 10.96
CA GLN A 12 -0.72 -16.48 10.93
C GLN A 12 -2.09 -15.90 11.29
N GLY A 13 -3.08 -16.12 10.42
CA GLY A 13 -4.44 -15.63 10.56
C GLY A 13 -4.60 -14.11 10.36
N ARG A 14 -3.59 -13.43 9.81
CA ARG A 14 -3.68 -12.02 9.42
C ARG A 14 -4.11 -11.89 7.97
N VAL A 15 -4.92 -10.88 7.70
CA VAL A 15 -5.37 -10.50 6.37
C VAL A 15 -4.65 -9.22 5.93
N ALA A 16 -4.02 -9.25 4.76
CA ALA A 16 -3.29 -8.13 4.21
C ALA A 16 -3.82 -7.74 2.82
N LEU A 17 -3.82 -6.43 2.52
CA LEU A 17 -4.07 -5.90 1.18
C LEU A 17 -2.84 -5.12 0.72
N VAL A 18 -2.31 -5.45 -0.47
CA VAL A 18 -1.12 -4.83 -1.08
C VAL A 18 -1.49 -4.24 -2.43
N THR A 19 -1.51 -2.90 -2.55
CA THR A 19 -1.70 -2.24 -3.84
C THR A 19 -0.42 -2.28 -4.68
N GLY A 20 -0.55 -2.43 -6.00
CA GLY A 20 0.61 -2.64 -6.89
C GLY A 20 1.31 -3.98 -6.61
N GLY A 21 0.55 -5.00 -6.18
CA GLY A 21 1.07 -6.28 -5.70
C GLY A 21 1.48 -7.27 -6.81
N SER A 22 1.26 -6.97 -8.09
CA SER A 22 1.51 -7.92 -9.20
C SER A 22 2.98 -7.97 -9.66
N ARG A 23 3.85 -7.08 -9.19
CA ARG A 23 5.26 -7.02 -9.63
C ARG A 23 6.17 -6.35 -8.60
N ASN A 24 7.47 -6.49 -8.82
CA ASN A 24 8.53 -5.80 -8.09
C ASN A 24 8.32 -5.85 -6.55
N LEU A 25 8.49 -4.70 -5.87
CA LEU A 25 8.40 -4.60 -4.42
C LEU A 25 7.06 -5.10 -3.86
N GLY A 26 5.92 -4.75 -4.50
CA GLY A 26 4.60 -5.19 -4.05
C GLY A 26 4.45 -6.71 -4.07
N LYS A 27 4.91 -7.38 -5.13
CA LYS A 27 4.92 -8.85 -5.22
C LYS A 27 5.84 -9.48 -4.16
N THR A 28 7.01 -8.87 -3.94
CA THR A 28 7.95 -9.34 -2.91
C THR A 28 7.36 -9.22 -1.50
N ILE A 29 6.67 -8.13 -1.20
CA ILE A 29 5.96 -7.93 0.07
C ILE A 29 4.86 -9.00 0.23
N ALA A 30 4.03 -9.20 -0.80
CA ALA A 30 2.97 -10.21 -0.78
C ALA A 30 3.55 -11.61 -0.52
N LYS A 31 4.59 -12.00 -1.25
CA LYS A 31 5.30 -13.27 -1.07
C LYS A 31 5.83 -13.45 0.36
N ALA A 32 6.44 -12.41 0.92
CA ALA A 32 6.97 -12.45 2.29
C ALA A 32 5.86 -12.61 3.33
N TYR A 33 4.73 -11.94 3.16
CA TYR A 33 3.59 -12.04 4.08
C TYR A 33 2.94 -13.44 4.02
N ILE A 34 2.78 -14.00 2.83
CA ILE A 34 2.29 -15.38 2.64
C ILE A 34 3.22 -16.38 3.32
N ALA A 35 4.54 -16.24 3.16
CA ALA A 35 5.53 -17.08 3.81
C ALA A 35 5.48 -17.03 5.34
N GLN A 36 4.94 -15.95 5.91
CA GLN A 36 4.72 -15.79 7.35
C GLN A 36 3.29 -16.19 7.79
N GLY A 37 2.47 -16.74 6.90
CA GLY A 37 1.16 -17.31 7.20
C GLY A 37 -0.02 -16.34 7.04
N ALA A 38 0.16 -15.20 6.39
CA ALA A 38 -0.94 -14.28 6.09
C ALA A 38 -1.76 -14.75 4.89
N THR A 39 -3.05 -14.39 4.89
CA THR A 39 -3.87 -14.31 3.67
C THR A 39 -3.65 -12.94 3.04
N VAL A 40 -3.27 -12.91 1.76
CA VAL A 40 -2.88 -11.68 1.07
C VAL A 40 -3.77 -11.41 -0.13
N TYR A 41 -4.36 -10.23 -0.18
CA TYR A 41 -5.01 -9.68 -1.36
C TYR A 41 -4.04 -8.75 -2.08
N ILE A 42 -3.88 -8.94 -3.39
CA ILE A 42 -3.08 -8.06 -4.23
C ILE A 42 -3.97 -7.30 -5.20
N SER A 43 -3.66 -6.03 -5.44
CA SER A 43 -4.35 -5.22 -6.44
C SER A 43 -3.36 -4.69 -7.48
N ALA A 44 -3.79 -4.70 -8.74
CA ALA A 44 -3.07 -4.12 -9.87
C ALA A 44 -4.06 -3.76 -10.98
N ARG A 45 -3.68 -2.84 -11.88
CA ARG A 45 -4.55 -2.36 -12.98
C ARG A 45 -4.84 -3.42 -14.03
N LYS A 46 -3.85 -4.23 -14.38
CA LYS A 46 -3.98 -5.28 -15.40
C LYS A 46 -4.52 -6.54 -14.75
N VAL A 47 -5.71 -6.94 -15.15
CA VAL A 47 -6.39 -8.12 -14.64
C VAL A 47 -5.52 -9.36 -14.77
N ALA A 48 -5.04 -9.66 -15.98
CA ALA A 48 -4.24 -10.84 -16.25
C ALA A 48 -2.94 -10.90 -15.41
N ASP A 49 -2.23 -9.76 -15.25
CA ASP A 49 -0.99 -9.71 -14.44
C ASP A 49 -1.31 -9.95 -12.95
N CYS A 50 -2.47 -9.46 -12.48
CA CYS A 50 -2.88 -9.61 -11.08
C CYS A 50 -3.26 -11.07 -10.78
N GLU A 51 -4.05 -11.68 -11.65
CA GLU A 51 -4.50 -13.07 -11.53
C GLU A 51 -3.33 -14.04 -11.63
N ALA A 52 -2.47 -13.91 -12.66
CA ALA A 52 -1.29 -14.75 -12.82
C ALA A 52 -0.34 -14.67 -11.61
N THR A 53 -0.19 -13.46 -11.03
CA THR A 53 0.63 -13.31 -9.82
C THR A 53 -0.02 -13.97 -8.60
N ALA A 54 -1.33 -13.87 -8.44
CA ALA A 54 -2.03 -14.53 -7.34
C ALA A 54 -1.91 -16.05 -7.44
N GLU A 55 -2.06 -16.61 -8.64
CA GLU A 55 -1.87 -18.05 -8.91
C GLU A 55 -0.44 -18.50 -8.59
N GLU A 56 0.57 -17.74 -9.05
CA GLU A 56 1.99 -18.05 -8.78
C GLU A 56 2.32 -18.04 -7.28
N LEU A 57 1.71 -17.12 -6.52
CA LEU A 57 1.96 -17.00 -5.08
C LEU A 57 1.18 -18.02 -4.24
N GLY A 58 0.23 -18.73 -4.85
CA GLY A 58 -0.46 -19.87 -4.25
C GLY A 58 -1.75 -19.53 -3.50
N PRO A 59 -2.35 -20.50 -2.80
CA PRO A 59 -3.72 -20.44 -2.32
C PRO A 59 -4.02 -19.35 -1.28
N ASN A 60 -2.99 -18.82 -0.63
CA ASN A 60 -3.14 -17.72 0.33
C ASN A 60 -3.02 -16.34 -0.34
N CYS A 61 -2.94 -16.27 -1.67
CA CYS A 61 -2.93 -15.04 -2.45
C CYS A 61 -4.20 -14.90 -3.28
N HIS A 62 -4.85 -13.76 -3.18
CA HIS A 62 -6.09 -13.48 -3.92
C HIS A 62 -5.94 -12.21 -4.75
N SER A 63 -6.43 -12.24 -6.00
CA SER A 63 -6.42 -11.07 -6.88
C SER A 63 -7.65 -10.19 -6.68
N LEU A 64 -7.42 -8.88 -6.62
CA LEU A 64 -8.42 -7.81 -6.64
C LEU A 64 -8.00 -6.76 -7.68
N PRO A 65 -8.14 -7.07 -8.99
CA PRO A 65 -7.69 -6.16 -10.03
C PRO A 65 -8.52 -4.87 -10.02
N GLN A 66 -7.82 -3.72 -9.82
CA GLN A 66 -8.42 -2.38 -9.84
C GLN A 66 -7.36 -1.33 -10.19
N ASP A 67 -7.79 -0.27 -10.88
CA ASP A 67 -6.98 0.94 -11.05
C ASP A 67 -7.28 1.90 -9.91
N VAL A 68 -6.35 2.01 -8.98
CA VAL A 68 -6.45 2.93 -7.84
C VAL A 68 -5.94 4.35 -8.15
N GLY A 69 -5.75 4.69 -9.41
CA GLY A 69 -5.40 6.05 -9.86
C GLY A 69 -6.56 7.05 -9.77
N SER A 70 -7.78 6.61 -9.44
CA SER A 70 -8.94 7.47 -9.21
C SER A 70 -9.65 7.09 -7.92
N VAL A 71 -10.47 8.01 -7.40
CA VAL A 71 -11.26 7.76 -6.18
C VAL A 71 -12.33 6.69 -6.43
N GLU A 72 -12.88 6.62 -7.62
CA GLU A 72 -13.83 5.58 -8.05
C GLU A 72 -13.19 4.19 -7.97
N GLY A 73 -11.98 4.05 -8.54
CA GLY A 73 -11.24 2.79 -8.49
C GLY A 73 -10.82 2.41 -7.06
N VAL A 74 -10.46 3.38 -6.24
CA VAL A 74 -10.19 3.16 -4.80
C VAL A 74 -11.42 2.62 -4.08
N ARG A 75 -12.60 3.22 -4.31
CA ARG A 75 -13.86 2.75 -3.73
C ARG A 75 -14.26 1.37 -4.22
N ALA A 76 -14.07 1.10 -5.51
CA ALA A 76 -14.32 -0.22 -6.09
C ALA A 76 -13.40 -1.29 -5.48
N LEU A 77 -12.11 -1.00 -5.27
CA LEU A 77 -11.19 -1.90 -4.58
C LEU A 77 -11.63 -2.15 -3.13
N ALA A 78 -12.00 -1.10 -2.41
CA ALA A 78 -12.45 -1.23 -1.02
C ALA A 78 -13.73 -2.07 -0.92
N GLN A 79 -14.69 -1.90 -1.83
CA GLN A 79 -15.90 -2.71 -1.88
C GLN A 79 -15.58 -4.17 -2.22
N ALA A 80 -14.78 -4.44 -3.25
CA ALA A 80 -14.39 -5.80 -3.64
C ALA A 80 -13.62 -6.54 -2.52
N PHE A 81 -12.89 -5.81 -1.68
CA PHE A 81 -12.28 -6.35 -0.46
C PHE A 81 -13.34 -6.63 0.62
N ALA A 82 -14.24 -5.68 0.88
CA ALA A 82 -15.29 -5.78 1.89
C ALA A 82 -16.29 -6.93 1.62
N ASP A 83 -16.51 -7.29 0.36
CA ASP A 83 -17.36 -8.43 -0.04
C ASP A 83 -16.72 -9.78 0.34
N ARG A 84 -15.44 -9.82 0.70
CA ARG A 84 -14.68 -11.04 1.01
C ARG A 84 -14.20 -11.12 2.44
N GLU A 85 -13.93 -9.98 3.08
CA GLU A 85 -13.31 -9.92 4.41
C GLU A 85 -14.03 -8.93 5.32
N GLN A 86 -14.15 -9.29 6.59
CA GLN A 86 -14.77 -8.44 7.62
C GLN A 86 -13.75 -7.55 8.34
N ARG A 87 -12.47 -7.83 8.20
CA ARG A 87 -11.37 -7.10 8.83
C ARG A 87 -10.15 -7.01 7.93
N LEU A 88 -9.33 -6.00 8.15
CA LEU A 88 -8.05 -5.81 7.47
C LEU A 88 -6.96 -5.58 8.52
N ASP A 89 -6.02 -6.51 8.62
CA ASP A 89 -4.91 -6.41 9.59
C ASP A 89 -3.77 -5.53 9.06
N ILE A 90 -3.48 -5.61 7.75
CA ILE A 90 -2.34 -4.92 7.15
C ILE A 90 -2.75 -4.33 5.81
N LEU A 91 -2.65 -3.02 5.67
CA LEU A 91 -2.78 -2.31 4.39
C LEU A 91 -1.40 -1.80 3.94
N VAL A 92 -0.97 -2.19 2.74
CA VAL A 92 0.25 -1.67 2.12
C VAL A 92 -0.10 -0.84 0.90
N ASN A 93 0.02 0.47 1.02
CA ASN A 93 -0.10 1.42 -0.08
C ASN A 93 1.24 1.46 -0.82
N ASN A 94 1.40 0.54 -1.78
CA ASN A 94 2.63 0.39 -2.57
C ASN A 94 2.45 0.83 -4.04
N ALA A 95 1.22 0.85 -4.57
CA ALA A 95 0.99 1.36 -5.92
C ALA A 95 1.57 2.77 -6.08
N GLY A 96 2.29 3.00 -7.17
CA GLY A 96 2.90 4.28 -7.42
C GLY A 96 3.36 4.42 -8.88
N ALA A 97 3.54 5.68 -9.27
CA ALA A 97 4.08 6.07 -10.56
C ALA A 97 5.07 7.23 -10.39
N ALA A 98 5.95 7.37 -11.37
CA ALA A 98 6.79 8.53 -11.55
C ALA A 98 6.54 9.11 -12.94
N TRP A 99 6.81 10.40 -13.11
CA TRP A 99 6.83 11.09 -14.39
C TRP A 99 8.03 12.03 -14.40
N GLY A 100 8.83 11.95 -15.44
CA GLY A 100 9.99 12.83 -15.66
C GLY A 100 9.82 13.61 -16.96
N ALA A 101 10.08 14.91 -16.92
CA ALA A 101 10.16 15.79 -18.06
C ALA A 101 10.96 17.06 -17.68
N PRO A 102 11.56 17.79 -18.66
CA PRO A 102 12.15 19.10 -18.41
C PRO A 102 11.15 20.04 -17.73
N PHE A 103 11.64 20.96 -16.91
CA PHE A 103 10.78 21.85 -16.13
C PHE A 103 9.81 22.65 -17.01
N GLU A 104 10.30 23.18 -18.12
CA GLU A 104 9.53 24.01 -19.06
C GLU A 104 8.47 23.23 -19.83
N GLU A 105 8.59 21.91 -19.91
CA GLU A 105 7.72 21.01 -20.69
C GLU A 105 6.93 20.05 -19.80
N PHE A 106 6.97 20.24 -18.48
CA PHE A 106 6.35 19.29 -17.56
C PHE A 106 4.82 19.31 -17.70
N PRO A 107 4.18 18.21 -18.16
CA PRO A 107 2.76 18.22 -18.49
C PRO A 107 1.88 18.08 -17.23
N GLU A 108 0.76 18.81 -17.19
CA GLU A 108 -0.26 18.73 -16.16
C GLU A 108 -0.76 17.29 -15.97
N ALA A 109 -1.02 16.56 -17.05
CA ALA A 109 -1.46 15.17 -17.00
C ALA A 109 -0.43 14.23 -16.30
N GLY A 110 0.86 14.51 -16.44
CA GLY A 110 1.93 13.79 -15.74
C GLY A 110 1.95 14.13 -14.25
N TRP A 111 1.67 15.39 -13.92
CA TRP A 111 1.54 15.85 -12.54
C TRP A 111 0.35 15.17 -11.85
N ASP A 112 -0.84 15.27 -12.41
CA ASP A 112 -2.08 14.75 -11.87
C ASP A 112 -2.02 13.24 -11.66
N LYS A 113 -1.54 12.50 -12.68
CA LYS A 113 -1.37 11.04 -12.60
C LYS A 113 -0.52 10.63 -11.41
N VAL A 114 0.57 11.35 -11.13
CA VAL A 114 1.48 11.01 -10.02
C VAL A 114 0.87 11.40 -8.69
N MET A 115 0.26 12.59 -8.59
CA MET A 115 -0.37 13.07 -7.36
C MET A 115 -1.59 12.22 -6.98
N ASP A 116 -2.42 11.87 -7.94
CA ASP A 116 -3.60 11.04 -7.72
C ASP A 116 -3.22 9.64 -7.22
N LEU A 117 -2.25 8.98 -7.89
CA LEU A 117 -1.87 7.63 -7.51
C LEU A 117 -1.03 7.56 -6.23
N ASN A 118 -0.04 8.47 -6.08
CA ASN A 118 0.93 8.36 -5.00
C ASN A 118 0.48 8.99 -3.68
N LEU A 119 -0.41 9.98 -3.71
CA LEU A 119 -0.81 10.74 -2.53
C LEU A 119 -2.30 10.64 -2.24
N LYS A 120 -3.16 10.93 -3.22
CA LYS A 120 -4.60 10.94 -3.07
C LYS A 120 -5.17 9.53 -2.83
N SER A 121 -4.75 8.57 -3.65
CA SER A 121 -5.18 7.16 -3.54
C SER A 121 -4.94 6.56 -2.15
N PRO A 122 -3.74 6.63 -1.54
CA PRO A 122 -3.52 6.13 -0.19
C PRO A 122 -4.46 6.72 0.85
N PHE A 123 -4.72 8.03 0.79
CA PHE A 123 -5.65 8.67 1.73
C PHE A 123 -7.07 8.11 1.63
N PHE A 124 -7.63 8.06 0.43
CA PHE A 124 -8.99 7.60 0.22
C PHE A 124 -9.15 6.09 0.43
N LEU A 125 -8.11 5.29 0.17
CA LEU A 125 -8.15 3.86 0.46
C LEU A 125 -8.13 3.58 1.97
N ILE A 126 -7.31 4.29 2.74
CA ILE A 126 -7.34 4.22 4.20
C ILE A 126 -8.72 4.64 4.73
N GLN A 127 -9.29 5.73 4.18
CA GLN A 127 -10.62 6.21 4.56
C GLN A 127 -11.71 5.17 4.26
N ALA A 128 -11.71 4.60 3.06
CA ALA A 128 -12.72 3.60 2.64
C ALA A 128 -12.64 2.29 3.44
N LEU A 129 -11.42 1.87 3.84
CA LEU A 129 -11.17 0.66 4.61
C LEU A 129 -11.07 0.91 6.12
N HIS A 130 -11.35 2.13 6.60
CA HIS A 130 -11.19 2.48 8.02
C HIS A 130 -11.96 1.55 8.95
N GLY A 131 -13.20 1.19 8.62
CA GLY A 131 -14.01 0.26 9.40
C GLY A 131 -13.36 -1.13 9.56
N HIS A 132 -12.80 -1.66 8.47
CA HIS A 132 -12.11 -2.97 8.47
C HIS A 132 -10.81 -2.95 9.27
N LEU A 133 -10.03 -1.86 9.17
CA LEU A 133 -8.82 -1.65 9.97
C LEU A 133 -9.16 -1.55 11.46
N LYS A 134 -10.20 -0.80 11.81
CA LYS A 134 -10.67 -0.67 13.20
C LYS A 134 -11.18 -2.00 13.76
N ALA A 135 -11.91 -2.78 12.97
CA ALA A 135 -12.37 -4.11 13.37
C ALA A 135 -11.21 -5.06 13.70
N SER A 136 -10.11 -5.00 12.92
CA SER A 136 -8.89 -5.76 13.23
C SER A 136 -8.22 -5.29 14.52
N GLY A 137 -8.17 -3.98 14.75
CA GLY A 137 -7.58 -3.40 15.98
C GLY A 137 -8.27 -3.78 17.28
N ALA A 138 -9.53 -4.23 17.21
CA ALA A 138 -10.32 -4.62 18.40
C ALA A 138 -9.76 -5.84 19.15
N ASP A 139 -9.00 -6.71 18.47
CA ASP A 139 -8.41 -7.93 19.07
C ASP A 139 -7.14 -7.66 19.92
N GLY A 140 -6.90 -6.40 20.31
CA GLY A 140 -5.74 -6.02 21.14
C GLY A 140 -4.41 -5.93 20.38
N ARG A 141 -4.36 -6.34 19.11
CA ARG A 141 -3.20 -6.16 18.22
C ARG A 141 -3.54 -5.11 17.16
N PRO A 142 -2.82 -3.97 17.11
CA PRO A 142 -3.18 -2.87 16.22
C PRO A 142 -3.12 -3.27 14.75
N ALA A 143 -4.09 -2.80 13.96
CA ALA A 143 -3.99 -2.84 12.51
C ALA A 143 -2.80 -1.99 12.03
N LYS A 144 -2.22 -2.34 10.89
CA LYS A 144 -1.05 -1.67 10.32
C LYS A 144 -1.38 -1.08 8.96
N VAL A 145 -1.07 0.18 8.78
CA VAL A 145 -1.04 0.85 7.47
C VAL A 145 0.39 1.22 7.16
N ILE A 146 0.90 0.74 6.03
CA ILE A 146 2.27 0.97 5.58
C ILE A 146 2.22 1.70 4.24
N ASN A 147 2.68 2.94 4.22
CA ASN A 147 2.78 3.74 3.01
C ASN A 147 4.19 3.61 2.42
N ILE A 148 4.31 3.13 1.20
CA ILE A 148 5.61 3.08 0.50
C ILE A 148 5.87 4.45 -0.11
N THR A 149 6.76 5.18 0.56
CA THR A 149 7.23 6.51 0.14
C THR A 149 8.48 6.40 -0.75
N SER A 150 9.45 7.25 -0.60
CA SER A 150 10.75 7.18 -1.29
C SER A 150 11.76 8.03 -0.53
N ILE A 151 13.02 7.70 -0.69
CA ILE A 151 14.12 8.58 -0.28
C ILE A 151 14.04 9.94 -0.99
N ASP A 152 13.49 9.99 -2.22
CA ASP A 152 13.24 11.23 -2.98
C ASP A 152 12.14 12.11 -2.37
N GLY A 153 11.39 11.62 -1.40
CA GLY A 153 10.52 12.44 -0.56
C GLY A 153 11.25 13.13 0.60
N GLN A 154 12.53 12.81 0.83
CA GLN A 154 13.33 13.31 1.96
C GLN A 154 14.57 14.09 1.50
N ARG A 155 15.08 13.80 0.32
CA ARG A 155 16.27 14.46 -0.25
C ARG A 155 16.07 14.73 -1.74
N LEU A 156 16.84 15.65 -2.28
CA LEU A 156 16.87 15.91 -3.72
C LEU A 156 17.63 14.80 -4.44
N SER A 157 17.12 14.43 -5.60
CA SER A 157 17.80 13.61 -6.60
C SER A 157 18.05 14.42 -7.88
N ALA A 158 18.87 13.89 -8.77
CA ALA A 158 19.18 14.53 -10.05
C ALA A 158 18.08 14.36 -11.13
N TRP A 159 16.95 13.73 -10.78
CA TRP A 159 15.89 13.41 -11.74
C TRP A 159 14.84 14.52 -11.80
N ASP A 160 14.44 14.92 -13.00
CA ASP A 160 13.37 15.89 -13.26
C ASP A 160 11.97 15.26 -13.03
N THR A 161 11.74 14.77 -11.81
CA THR A 161 10.51 14.10 -11.39
C THR A 161 9.76 14.91 -10.34
N TYR A 162 9.40 16.14 -10.67
CA TYR A 162 8.85 17.16 -9.75
C TYR A 162 7.64 16.66 -8.97
N SER A 163 6.63 16.15 -9.66
CA SER A 163 5.41 15.61 -9.03
C SER A 163 5.69 14.38 -8.14
N TYR A 164 6.68 13.56 -8.51
CA TYR A 164 7.08 12.40 -7.71
C TYR A 164 7.66 12.84 -6.37
N HIS A 165 8.62 13.76 -6.37
CA HIS A 165 9.20 14.34 -5.15
C HIS A 165 8.11 14.96 -4.27
N ALA A 166 7.24 15.79 -4.85
CA ALA A 166 6.14 16.44 -4.14
C ALA A 166 5.19 15.40 -3.53
N SER A 167 4.78 14.37 -4.29
CA SER A 167 3.87 13.34 -3.84
C SER A 167 4.44 12.50 -2.70
N LYS A 168 5.73 12.12 -2.79
CA LYS A 168 6.39 11.29 -1.77
C LYS A 168 6.68 12.07 -0.49
N SER A 169 7.06 13.35 -0.58
CA SER A 169 7.16 14.26 0.57
C SER A 169 5.80 14.46 1.23
N GLY A 170 4.76 14.73 0.43
CA GLY A 170 3.38 14.86 0.91
C GLY A 170 2.89 13.60 1.62
N LEU A 171 3.18 12.42 1.08
CA LEU A 171 2.78 11.15 1.68
C LEU A 171 3.50 10.89 3.01
N ILE A 172 4.77 11.27 3.15
CA ILE A 172 5.51 11.20 4.43
C ILE A 172 4.80 12.05 5.48
N TYR A 173 4.45 13.29 5.15
CA TYR A 173 3.79 14.18 6.11
C TYR A 173 2.35 13.74 6.42
N LEU A 174 1.60 13.33 5.40
CA LEU A 174 0.25 12.76 5.56
C LEU A 174 0.27 11.52 6.48
N THR A 175 1.28 10.66 6.34
CA THR A 175 1.46 9.49 7.22
C THR A 175 1.56 9.90 8.68
N LYS A 176 2.34 10.93 9.01
CA LYS A 176 2.45 11.46 10.39
C LYS A 176 1.10 11.96 10.92
N ARG A 177 0.34 12.68 10.08
CA ARG A 177 -0.98 13.20 10.46
C ARG A 177 -2.00 12.08 10.68
N LEU A 178 -2.00 11.07 9.81
CA LEU A 178 -2.87 9.90 9.93
C LEU A 178 -2.50 9.06 11.16
N ALA A 179 -1.21 8.85 11.43
CA ALA A 179 -0.74 8.15 12.62
C ALA A 179 -1.28 8.79 13.91
N ALA A 180 -1.15 10.13 14.03
CA ALA A 180 -1.68 10.87 15.18
C ALA A 180 -3.22 10.81 15.30
N HIS A 181 -3.93 10.68 14.18
CA HIS A 181 -5.40 10.63 14.19
C HIS A 181 -5.96 9.23 14.46
N LEU A 182 -5.38 8.21 13.85
CA LEU A 182 -5.92 6.86 13.81
C LEU A 182 -5.45 5.97 14.99
N ILE A 183 -4.48 6.42 15.77
CA ILE A 183 -4.01 5.67 16.96
C ILE A 183 -5.13 5.41 17.98
N LYS A 184 -6.10 6.32 18.07
CA LYS A 184 -7.28 6.16 18.94
C LYS A 184 -8.18 4.98 18.55
N ASP A 185 -8.12 4.56 17.28
CA ASP A 185 -8.84 3.41 16.74
C ASP A 185 -7.97 2.13 16.70
N ASN A 186 -6.81 2.14 17.41
CA ASN A 186 -5.82 1.08 17.43
C ASN A 186 -5.27 0.73 16.04
N ILE A 187 -5.06 1.76 15.20
CA ILE A 187 -4.47 1.65 13.86
C ILE A 187 -3.13 2.39 13.87
N VAL A 188 -2.06 1.65 13.61
CA VAL A 188 -0.71 2.20 13.47
C VAL A 188 -0.44 2.51 12.00
N VAL A 189 -0.12 3.76 11.70
CA VAL A 189 0.23 4.21 10.35
C VAL A 189 1.71 4.56 10.30
N THR A 190 2.43 3.97 9.36
CA THR A 190 3.88 4.19 9.18
C THR A 190 4.23 4.33 7.70
N SER A 191 5.45 4.79 7.43
CA SER A 191 5.98 4.83 6.07
C SER A 191 7.35 4.17 6.00
N ILE A 192 7.62 3.55 4.85
CA ILE A 192 8.93 3.05 4.47
C ILE A 192 9.39 3.90 3.29
N ALA A 193 10.60 4.46 3.38
CA ALA A 193 11.21 5.28 2.33
C ALA A 193 12.37 4.52 1.69
N PRO A 194 12.09 3.67 0.69
CA PRO A 194 13.13 2.91 0.03
C PRO A 194 14.10 3.81 -0.73
N GLY A 195 15.36 3.37 -0.80
CA GLY A 195 16.35 3.89 -1.74
C GLY A 195 16.19 3.27 -3.14
N ALA A 196 17.16 3.46 -4.00
CA ALA A 196 17.22 2.76 -5.27
C ALA A 196 17.50 1.26 -5.03
N PHE A 197 16.75 0.41 -5.72
CA PHE A 197 17.07 -1.02 -5.80
C PHE A 197 17.44 -1.40 -7.24
N ALA A 198 18.26 -2.42 -7.33
CA ALA A 198 18.54 -3.06 -8.61
C ALA A 198 17.35 -3.90 -9.09
#